data_8d5f07ac12c08572e590639dce06c882
#
_entry.id   8d5f07ac12c08572e590639dce06c882
#
_cell.length_a   1.000
_cell.length_b   1.000
_cell.length_c   1.000
_cell.angle_alpha   90.00
_cell.angle_beta   90.00
_cell.angle_gamma   90.00
#
_symmetry.space_group_name_H-M   'P 1'
#
loop_
_entity.id
_entity.type
_entity.pdbx_description
1 polymer ?
#
loop_
_entity_poly.entity_id
_entity_poly.type
_entity_poly.pdbx_seq_one_letter_code
_entity_poly.pdbx_strand_id
1 'polypeptide(L)'
;MQKVTVLCVGKLKEKFYMDAAAEYAKRLSRFCKLELVELPEERLPEDPSPAQIEAALLKESAAILAKLPSGAALIALCVEGELRSSEALARRMDAWASQGMGQLAFLIGGSFGL
;
A
#
# COMPACT_ATOMS: atom_id res chain seq x y z
N MET A 1 -7.06 3.50 18.76
CA MET A 1 -5.86 3.13 17.97
C MET A 1 -6.24 3.04 16.49
N GLN A 2 -5.54 3.76 15.64
CA GLN A 2 -5.79 3.72 14.19
C GLN A 2 -5.52 2.32 13.63
N LYS A 3 -6.31 1.93 12.65
CA LYS A 3 -6.06 0.75 11.84
C LYS A 3 -5.38 1.18 10.55
N VAL A 4 -4.20 0.62 10.30
CA VAL A 4 -3.40 0.93 9.10
C VAL A 4 -3.26 -0.34 8.28
N THR A 5 -3.72 -0.29 7.04
CA THR A 5 -3.60 -1.39 6.10
C THR A 5 -2.60 -0.98 5.02
N VAL A 6 -1.62 -1.83 4.74
CA VAL A 6 -0.71 -1.66 3.61
C VAL A 6 -1.05 -2.74 2.59
N LEU A 7 -1.59 -2.31 1.46
CA LEU A 7 -1.93 -3.18 0.34
C LEU A 7 -0.84 -3.05 -0.70
N CYS A 8 -0.16 -4.14 -1.00
CA CYS A 8 0.88 -4.14 -2.00
C CYS A 8 0.65 -5.22 -3.05
N VAL A 9 0.95 -4.88 -4.29
CA VAL A 9 0.90 -5.81 -5.41
C VAL A 9 2.27 -6.47 -5.53
N GLY A 10 2.30 -7.80 -5.32
CA GLY A 10 3.53 -8.56 -5.28
C GLY A 10 3.93 -8.95 -3.86
N LYS A 11 4.95 -9.80 -3.79
CA LYS A 11 5.48 -10.31 -2.52
C LYS A 11 6.93 -9.91 -2.34
N LEU A 12 7.31 -9.66 -1.10
CA LEU A 12 8.72 -9.52 -0.77
C LEU A 12 9.40 -10.89 -0.94
N LYS A 13 10.45 -10.94 -1.73
CA LYS A 13 11.19 -12.17 -2.02
C LYS A 13 12.51 -12.25 -1.25
N GLU A 14 13.11 -11.11 -0.97
CA GLU A 14 14.38 -11.05 -0.27
C GLU A 14 14.16 -11.17 1.23
N LYS A 15 14.88 -12.10 1.85
CA LYS A 15 14.74 -12.36 3.29
C LYS A 15 15.03 -11.12 4.13
N PHE A 16 16.01 -10.31 3.73
CA PHE A 16 16.35 -9.10 4.49
C PHE A 16 15.24 -8.05 4.46
N TYR A 17 14.48 -7.94 3.37
CA TYR A 17 13.30 -7.06 3.33
C TYR A 17 12.16 -7.63 4.18
N MET A 18 11.96 -8.94 4.13
CA MET A 18 10.93 -9.59 4.94
C MET A 18 11.22 -9.40 6.43
N ASP A 19 12.47 -9.57 6.82
CA ASP A 19 12.91 -9.39 8.21
C ASP A 19 12.75 -7.93 8.66
N ALA A 20 13.12 -6.98 7.80
CA ALA A 20 12.96 -5.56 8.09
C ALA A 20 11.48 -5.18 8.24
N ALA A 21 10.62 -5.65 7.34
CA ALA A 21 9.19 -5.39 7.41
C ALA A 21 8.58 -5.97 8.70
N ALA A 22 8.98 -7.18 9.08
CA ALA A 22 8.52 -7.81 10.31
C ALA A 22 8.95 -7.02 11.56
N GLU A 23 10.17 -6.50 11.57
CA GLU A 23 10.68 -5.70 12.68
C GLU A 23 9.89 -4.38 12.81
N TYR A 24 9.66 -3.68 11.70
CA TYR A 24 8.87 -2.44 11.73
C TYR A 24 7.42 -2.71 12.10
N ALA A 25 6.82 -3.80 11.63
CA ALA A 25 5.48 -4.19 12.02
C ALA A 25 5.38 -4.41 13.54
N LYS A 26 6.38 -5.07 14.11
CA LYS A 26 6.46 -5.29 15.54
C LYS A 26 6.53 -3.98 16.31
N ARG A 27 7.38 -3.04 15.88
CA ARG A 27 7.51 -1.74 16.52
C ARG A 27 6.24 -0.92 16.44
N LEU A 28 5.53 -0.99 15.30
CA LEU A 28 4.31 -0.24 15.07
C LEU A 28 3.10 -0.80 15.84
N SER A 29 3.16 -2.04 16.31
CA SER A 29 2.05 -2.67 17.03
C SER A 29 1.62 -1.91 18.29
N ARG A 30 2.50 -1.08 18.84
CA ARG A 30 2.22 -0.24 20.00
C ARG A 30 1.43 1.02 19.65
N PHE A 31 1.43 1.41 18.38
CA PHE A 31 0.89 2.69 17.92
C PHE A 31 -0.35 2.55 17.04
N CYS A 32 -0.46 1.42 16.35
CA CYS A 32 -1.58 1.20 15.44
C CYS A 32 -1.82 -0.30 15.26
N LYS A 33 -2.99 -0.64 14.71
CA LYS A 33 -3.26 -1.99 14.24
C LYS A 33 -2.83 -2.06 12.78
N LEU A 34 -1.70 -2.71 12.53
CA LEU A 34 -1.13 -2.82 11.19
C LEU A 34 -1.51 -4.14 10.55
N GLU A 35 -1.99 -4.07 9.32
CA GLU A 35 -2.26 -5.24 8.48
C GLU A 35 -1.52 -5.09 7.17
N LEU A 36 -0.70 -6.08 6.83
CA LEU A 36 0.01 -6.13 5.56
C LEU A 36 -0.70 -7.13 4.65
N VAL A 37 -1.16 -6.66 3.50
CA VAL A 37 -1.88 -7.48 2.53
C VAL A 37 -1.09 -7.51 1.23
N GLU A 38 -0.62 -8.70 0.86
CA GLU A 38 0.07 -8.92 -0.40
C GLU A 38 -0.91 -9.47 -1.42
N LEU A 39 -1.01 -8.80 -2.57
CA LEU A 39 -1.86 -9.22 -3.67
C LEU A 39 -1.00 -9.78 -4.80
N PRO A 40 -1.46 -10.79 -5.54
CA PRO A 40 -0.68 -11.35 -6.62
C PRO A 40 -0.49 -10.34 -7.75
N GLU A 41 0.75 -10.25 -8.25
CA GLU A 41 1.07 -9.44 -9.41
C GLU A 41 0.65 -10.19 -10.68
N GLU A 42 0.02 -9.47 -11.61
CA GLU A 42 -0.35 -10.05 -12.91
C GLU A 42 0.90 -10.34 -13.73
N ARG A 43 0.97 -11.55 -14.28
CA ARG A 43 2.10 -11.95 -15.11
C ARG A 43 1.99 -11.30 -16.48
N LEU A 44 3.12 -10.74 -16.94
CA LEU A 44 3.24 -10.14 -18.25
C LEU A 44 4.36 -10.83 -19.02
N PRO A 45 4.27 -10.86 -20.37
CA PRO A 45 5.39 -11.37 -21.19
C PRO A 45 6.61 -10.47 -21.01
N GLU A 46 7.76 -10.93 -21.47
CA GLU A 46 9.05 -10.24 -21.32
C GLU A 46 9.04 -8.82 -21.88
N ASP A 47 8.32 -8.62 -23.00
CA ASP A 47 8.21 -7.31 -23.65
C ASP A 47 6.72 -7.00 -23.87
N PRO A 48 6.00 -6.60 -22.80
CA PRO A 48 4.56 -6.43 -22.91
C PRO A 48 4.17 -5.20 -23.72
N SER A 49 3.08 -5.34 -24.49
CA SER A 49 2.50 -4.21 -25.20
C SER A 49 1.79 -3.25 -24.22
N PRO A 50 1.57 -1.98 -24.62
CA PRO A 50 0.79 -1.06 -23.78
C PRO A 50 -0.59 -1.60 -23.41
N ALA A 51 -1.26 -2.29 -24.32
CA ALA A 51 -2.56 -2.89 -24.05
C ALA A 51 -2.49 -4.00 -22.99
N GLN A 52 -1.43 -4.82 -23.02
CA GLN A 52 -1.21 -5.86 -22.03
C GLN A 52 -0.93 -5.26 -20.66
N ILE A 53 -0.14 -4.19 -20.59
CA ILE A 53 0.15 -3.48 -19.33
C ILE A 53 -1.14 -2.90 -18.76
N GLU A 54 -1.95 -2.24 -19.59
CA GLU A 54 -3.23 -1.66 -19.15
C GLU A 54 -4.18 -2.72 -18.61
N ALA A 55 -4.29 -3.86 -19.29
CA ALA A 55 -5.13 -4.96 -18.83
C ALA A 55 -4.67 -5.52 -17.49
N ALA A 56 -3.36 -5.66 -17.30
CA ALA A 56 -2.79 -6.12 -16.04
C ALA A 56 -3.07 -5.13 -14.90
N LEU A 57 -2.90 -3.82 -15.16
CA LEU A 57 -3.17 -2.79 -14.17
C LEU A 57 -4.63 -2.74 -13.78
N LEU A 58 -5.55 -2.97 -14.72
CA LEU A 58 -6.98 -3.02 -14.43
C LEU A 58 -7.32 -4.20 -13.49
N LYS A 59 -6.72 -5.36 -13.72
CA LYS A 59 -6.92 -6.52 -12.85
C LYS A 59 -6.35 -6.29 -11.45
N GLU A 60 -5.16 -5.72 -11.38
CA GLU A 60 -4.52 -5.40 -10.11
C GLU A 60 -5.32 -4.36 -9.33
N SER A 61 -5.85 -3.34 -10.01
CA SER A 61 -6.71 -2.33 -9.41
C SER A 61 -8.00 -2.94 -8.86
N ALA A 62 -8.61 -3.85 -9.59
CA ALA A 62 -9.82 -4.52 -9.12
C ALA A 62 -9.55 -5.34 -7.85
N ALA A 63 -8.40 -6.02 -7.79
CA ALA A 63 -8.00 -6.78 -6.60
C ALA A 63 -7.78 -5.87 -5.40
N ILE A 64 -7.15 -4.72 -5.61
CA ILE A 64 -6.94 -3.70 -4.57
C ILE A 64 -8.28 -3.21 -4.04
N LEU A 65 -9.19 -2.80 -4.95
CA LEU A 65 -10.50 -2.28 -4.58
C LEU A 65 -11.32 -3.28 -3.78
N ALA A 66 -11.20 -4.58 -4.09
CA ALA A 66 -11.90 -5.63 -3.38
C ALA A 66 -11.41 -5.80 -1.93
N LYS A 67 -10.19 -5.35 -1.62
CA LYS A 67 -9.59 -5.49 -0.30
C LYS A 67 -9.54 -4.21 0.51
N LEU A 68 -9.96 -3.08 -0.08
CA LEU A 68 -9.93 -1.80 0.64
C LEU A 68 -10.92 -1.78 1.78
N PRO A 69 -10.51 -1.34 2.99
CA PRO A 69 -11.45 -1.14 4.09
C PRO A 69 -12.44 -0.02 3.75
N SER A 70 -13.70 -0.23 4.11
CA SER A 70 -14.73 0.79 3.91
C SER A 70 -14.44 2.04 4.75
N GLY A 71 -14.52 3.20 4.12
CA GLY A 71 -14.33 4.49 4.81
C GLY A 71 -12.88 4.82 5.15
N ALA A 72 -11.91 4.06 4.66
CA ALA A 72 -10.51 4.36 4.91
C ALA A 72 -10.02 5.55 4.09
N ALA A 73 -9.11 6.34 4.66
CA ALA A 73 -8.35 7.31 3.89
C ALA A 73 -7.31 6.57 3.06
N LEU A 74 -7.23 6.86 1.77
CA LEU A 74 -6.37 6.16 0.84
C LEU A 74 -5.14 6.99 0.51
N ILE A 75 -3.96 6.39 0.65
CA ILE A 75 -2.69 7.01 0.31
C ILE A 75 -1.99 6.11 -0.72
N ALA A 76 -1.93 6.58 -1.96
CA ALA A 76 -1.23 5.85 -3.02
C ALA A 76 0.24 6.27 -3.04
N LEU A 77 1.14 5.30 -2.94
CA LEU A 77 2.57 5.54 -3.06
C LEU A 77 2.96 5.36 -4.53
N CYS A 78 3.09 6.46 -5.23
CA CYS A 78 3.34 6.44 -6.67
C CYS A 78 4.45 7.42 -7.05
N VAL A 79 5.12 7.12 -8.16
CA VAL A 79 6.29 7.89 -8.61
C VAL A 79 5.92 9.35 -8.90
N GLU A 80 4.76 9.59 -9.47
CA GLU A 80 4.24 10.91 -9.83
C GLU A 80 3.56 11.64 -8.67
N GLY A 81 3.59 11.06 -7.47
CA GLY A 81 2.98 11.66 -6.29
C GLY A 81 3.78 12.82 -5.73
N GLU A 82 3.22 13.47 -4.73
CA GLU A 82 3.90 14.55 -4.01
C GLU A 82 4.92 13.99 -3.03
N LEU A 83 6.10 14.61 -3.03
CA LEU A 83 7.14 14.26 -2.06
C LEU A 83 6.79 14.84 -0.69
N ARG A 84 6.82 14.01 0.34
CA ARG A 84 6.52 14.44 1.70
C ARG A 84 7.55 13.89 2.67
N SER A 85 7.85 14.70 3.70
CA SER A 85 8.72 14.26 4.78
C SER A 85 7.97 13.31 5.72
N SER A 86 8.70 12.57 6.53
CA SER A 86 8.11 11.71 7.57
C SER A 86 7.29 12.54 8.56
N GLU A 87 7.76 13.72 8.92
CA GLU A 87 7.06 14.62 9.83
C GLU A 87 5.76 15.14 9.23
N ALA A 88 5.76 15.46 7.93
CA ALA A 88 4.55 15.91 7.23
C ALA A 88 3.51 14.80 7.16
N LEU A 89 3.93 13.55 6.90
CA LEU A 89 3.04 12.40 6.90
C LEU A 89 2.47 12.15 8.29
N ALA A 90 3.29 12.24 9.32
CA ALA A 90 2.84 12.06 10.69
C ALA A 90 1.76 13.07 11.07
N ARG A 91 1.94 14.35 10.71
CA ARG A 91 0.94 15.39 10.94
C ARG A 91 -0.35 15.12 10.18
N ARG A 92 -0.26 14.62 8.95
CA ARG A 92 -1.43 14.28 8.15
C ARG A 92 -2.22 13.11 8.77
N MET A 93 -1.51 12.09 9.20
CA MET A 93 -2.13 10.94 9.87
C MET A 93 -2.83 11.37 11.17
N ASP A 94 -2.21 12.25 11.93
CA ASP A 94 -2.77 12.78 13.16
C ASP A 94 -4.03 13.61 12.89
N ALA A 95 -4.01 14.42 11.83
CA ALA A 95 -5.17 15.19 11.41
C ALA A 95 -6.34 14.28 11.02
N TRP A 96 -6.09 13.22 10.29
CA TRP A 96 -7.14 12.25 9.94
C TRP A 96 -7.74 11.60 11.18
N ALA A 97 -6.89 11.20 12.13
CA ALA A 97 -7.36 10.62 13.38
C ALA A 97 -8.27 11.59 14.14
N SER A 98 -7.90 12.86 14.20
CA SER A 98 -8.69 13.92 14.85
C SER A 98 -10.03 14.18 14.17
N GLN A 99 -10.11 13.89 12.86
CA GLN A 99 -11.35 14.02 12.07
C GLN A 99 -12.23 12.77 12.14
N GLY A 100 -11.87 11.80 12.96
CA GLY A 100 -12.62 10.56 13.09
C GLY A 100 -12.29 9.50 12.04
N MET A 101 -11.26 9.72 11.22
CA MET A 101 -10.81 8.73 10.23
C MET A 101 -9.86 7.74 10.90
N GLY A 102 -10.42 6.72 11.51
CA GLY A 102 -9.67 5.70 12.24
C GLY A 102 -9.03 4.63 11.37
N GLN A 103 -9.26 4.65 10.05
CA GLN A 103 -8.71 3.67 9.12
C GLN A 103 -7.95 4.36 8.00
N LEU A 104 -6.73 3.90 7.77
CA LEU A 104 -5.87 4.37 6.67
C LEU A 104 -5.47 3.17 5.83
N ALA A 105 -5.34 3.37 4.52
CA ALA A 105 -4.85 2.34 3.62
C ALA A 105 -3.77 2.93 2.72
N PHE A 106 -2.58 2.35 2.78
CA PHE A 106 -1.46 2.69 1.91
C PHE A 106 -1.42 1.69 0.77
N LEU A 107 -1.32 2.18 -0.45
CA LEU A 107 -1.34 1.36 -1.66
C LEU A 107 0.03 1.40 -2.34
N ILE A 108 0.60 0.24 -2.58
CA ILE A 108 1.87 0.10 -3.29
C ILE A 108 1.62 -0.76 -4.53
N GLY A 109 1.91 -0.22 -5.71
CA GLY A 109 1.71 -0.91 -6.97
C GLY A 109 2.81 -1.91 -7.29
N GLY A 110 2.59 -2.69 -8.34
CA GLY A 110 3.57 -3.62 -8.87
C GLY A 110 4.58 -2.94 -9.80
N SER A 111 5.17 -3.73 -10.70
CA SER A 111 6.27 -3.27 -11.57
C SER A 111 5.90 -2.08 -12.46
N PHE A 112 4.64 -1.94 -12.83
CA PHE A 112 4.17 -0.85 -13.69
C PHE A 112 3.35 0.20 -12.93
N GLY A 113 3.42 0.20 -11.60
CA GLY A 113 2.76 1.19 -10.76
C GLY A 113 1.30 0.88 -10.47
N LEU A 114 0.55 1.93 -10.27
CA LEU A 114 -0.88 1.84 -9.94
C LEU A 114 -1.77 2.34 -11.05
#